data_9936817bacca6ec2ceba424d7cca5e8a
#
_entry.id   9936817bacca6ec2ceba424d7cca5e8a
#
_cell.length_a   1.000
_cell.length_b   1.000
_cell.length_c   1.000
_cell.angle_alpha   90.00
_cell.angle_beta   90.00
_cell.angle_gamma   90.00
#
_symmetry.space_group_name_H-M   'P 1'
#
loop_
_entity.id
_entity.type
_entity.pdbx_description
1 polymer ?
#
loop_
_entity_poly.entity_id
_entity_poly.type
_entity_poly.pdbx_seq_one_letter_code
_entity_poly.pdbx_strand_id
1 'polypeptide(L)'
;IKLNGGLGTSMGLAGAKTALTVRDGLTFLDVIARQVLALRGRYGAPLPLLLMDSFRTQADTAAILERYPQIRVPHLPWGFVQSAEPKLRAEDFMPVDWPADPSLEWCPPGHGDLYVAAHETGLVDELRRQGYRLAFVSNGDNLGATCDPDIAAWTLANGVNYVAEVCERTVNDRKGGHLAVRRSDGRIVSVSYTH
;
A
#
# COMPACT_ATOMS: atom_id res chain seq x y z
N ILE A 1 1.75 -1.34 -6.68
CA ILE A 1 1.18 -0.42 -5.69
C ILE A 1 1.77 -0.75 -4.33
N LYS A 2 2.30 0.26 -3.63
CA LYS A 2 2.76 0.14 -2.24
C LYS A 2 1.80 0.87 -1.30
N LEU A 3 1.31 0.18 -0.27
CA LEU A 3 0.43 0.74 0.74
C LEU A 3 1.28 1.56 1.72
N ASN A 4 1.10 2.87 1.73
CA ASN A 4 1.97 3.83 2.43
C ASN A 4 1.20 4.85 3.29
N GLY A 5 -0.08 4.63 3.53
CA GLY A 5 -0.91 5.56 4.31
C GLY A 5 -0.72 5.47 5.83
N GLY A 6 -0.09 4.40 6.31
CA GLY A 6 0.10 4.18 7.74
C GLY A 6 1.18 5.07 8.34
N LEU A 7 0.84 5.74 9.44
CA LEU A 7 1.80 6.42 10.30
C LEU A 7 2.46 5.40 11.22
N GLY A 8 3.75 5.56 11.46
CA GLY A 8 4.47 4.76 12.44
C GLY A 8 4.16 5.14 13.90
N THR A 9 2.90 5.42 14.25
CA THR A 9 2.51 5.92 15.58
C THR A 9 2.89 4.96 16.70
N SER A 10 2.80 3.64 16.46
CA SER A 10 3.29 2.63 17.40
C SER A 10 4.81 2.67 17.64
N MET A 11 5.54 3.37 16.77
CA MET A 11 6.99 3.59 16.85
C MET A 11 7.33 5.04 17.17
N GLY A 12 6.35 5.85 17.58
CA GLY A 12 6.54 7.28 17.88
C GLY A 12 6.83 8.16 16.65
N LEU A 13 6.48 7.71 15.46
CA LEU A 13 6.72 8.47 14.22
C LEU A 13 5.56 9.40 13.90
N ALA A 14 5.91 10.59 13.42
CA ALA A 14 4.94 11.59 12.95
C ALA A 14 4.67 11.56 11.43
N GLY A 15 5.46 10.77 10.66
CA GLY A 15 5.42 10.74 9.21
C GLY A 15 5.34 9.33 8.62
N ALA A 16 5.55 9.24 7.32
CA ALA A 16 5.50 7.99 6.57
C ALA A 16 6.55 6.98 7.07
N LYS A 17 6.14 5.73 7.37
CA LYS A 17 7.08 4.66 7.73
C LYS A 17 8.15 4.45 6.67
N THR A 18 7.79 4.62 5.39
CA THR A 18 8.72 4.46 4.27
C THR A 18 9.80 5.54 4.21
N ALA A 19 9.66 6.63 4.95
CA ALA A 19 10.69 7.65 5.12
C ALA A 19 11.77 7.28 6.16
N LEU A 20 11.58 6.20 6.92
CA LEU A 20 12.59 5.71 7.85
C LEU A 20 13.83 5.20 7.13
N THR A 21 15.00 5.58 7.64
CA THR A 21 16.28 5.05 7.18
C THR A 21 16.44 3.60 7.63
N VAL A 22 16.77 2.73 6.69
CA VAL A 22 16.91 1.26 6.90
C VAL A 22 18.38 0.87 6.92
N ARG A 23 19.14 1.32 5.90
CA ARG A 23 20.54 0.94 5.70
C ARG A 23 21.27 1.96 4.83
N ASP A 24 22.53 2.23 5.16
CA ASP A 24 23.44 3.06 4.35
C ASP A 24 22.85 4.45 3.99
N GLY A 25 22.07 5.03 4.90
CA GLY A 25 21.40 6.32 4.67
C GLY A 25 20.17 6.23 3.74
N LEU A 26 19.79 5.04 3.30
CA LEU A 26 18.63 4.82 2.44
C LEU A 26 17.36 4.60 3.27
N THR A 27 16.27 5.21 2.85
CA THR A 27 14.94 4.95 3.41
C THR A 27 14.32 3.69 2.80
N PHE A 28 13.23 3.18 3.39
CA PHE A 28 12.43 2.12 2.77
C PHE A 28 12.04 2.48 1.34
N LEU A 29 11.59 3.71 1.12
CA LEU A 29 11.14 4.15 -0.20
C LEU A 29 12.30 4.26 -1.20
N ASP A 30 13.50 4.65 -0.76
CA ASP A 30 14.71 4.62 -1.60
C ASP A 30 15.00 3.20 -2.10
N VAL A 31 14.92 2.22 -1.20
CA VAL A 31 15.14 0.81 -1.55
C VAL A 31 14.08 0.33 -2.54
N ILE A 32 12.79 0.62 -2.28
CA ILE A 32 11.69 0.26 -3.18
C ILE A 32 11.88 0.88 -4.57
N ALA A 33 12.20 2.17 -4.64
CA ALA A 33 12.45 2.85 -5.90
C ALA A 33 13.57 2.16 -6.70
N ARG A 34 14.66 1.83 -6.04
CA ARG A 34 15.80 1.11 -6.66
C ARG A 34 15.41 -0.31 -7.10
N GLN A 35 14.60 -1.04 -6.32
CA GLN A 35 14.09 -2.36 -6.70
C GLN A 35 13.25 -2.27 -7.98
N VAL A 36 12.34 -1.30 -8.08
CA VAL A 36 11.52 -1.10 -9.29
C VAL A 36 12.39 -0.74 -10.50
N LEU A 37 13.37 0.14 -10.33
CA LEU A 37 14.29 0.51 -11.41
C LEU A 37 15.15 -0.68 -11.86
N ALA A 38 15.59 -1.51 -10.93
CA ALA A 38 16.33 -2.74 -11.25
C ALA A 38 15.45 -3.74 -12.04
N LEU A 39 14.18 -3.91 -11.65
CA LEU A 39 13.23 -4.73 -12.41
C LEU A 39 12.99 -4.20 -13.82
N ARG A 40 12.84 -2.87 -13.97
CA ARG A 40 12.73 -2.24 -15.31
C ARG A 40 13.95 -2.54 -16.17
N GLY A 41 15.15 -2.37 -15.60
CA GLY A 41 16.40 -2.66 -16.31
C GLY A 41 16.53 -4.15 -16.70
N ARG A 42 16.09 -5.04 -15.82
CA ARG A 42 16.17 -6.49 -16.05
C ARG A 42 15.19 -6.98 -17.12
N TYR A 43 13.97 -6.45 -17.15
CA TYR A 43 12.90 -6.96 -18.01
C TYR A 43 12.56 -6.04 -19.18
N GLY A 44 13.15 -4.85 -19.26
CA GLY A 44 12.85 -3.87 -20.32
C GLY A 44 11.41 -3.35 -20.27
N ALA A 45 10.73 -3.45 -19.14
CA ALA A 45 9.31 -3.10 -19.00
C ALA A 45 9.11 -1.83 -18.16
N PRO A 46 8.22 -0.91 -18.55
CA PRO A 46 7.94 0.32 -17.82
C PRO A 46 7.02 0.06 -16.60
N LEU A 47 7.49 -0.76 -15.66
CA LEU A 47 6.76 -1.10 -14.44
C LEU A 47 6.48 0.16 -13.60
N PRO A 48 5.22 0.60 -13.39
CA PRO A 48 4.91 1.75 -12.55
C PRO A 48 5.16 1.45 -11.07
N LEU A 49 5.61 2.45 -10.32
CA LEU A 49 5.53 2.46 -8.86
C LEU A 49 4.45 3.48 -8.48
N LEU A 50 3.43 3.02 -7.78
CA LEU A 50 2.33 3.85 -7.29
C LEU A 50 2.25 3.68 -5.77
N LEU A 51 2.12 4.79 -5.05
CA LEU A 51 1.96 4.79 -3.60
C LEU A 51 0.51 5.10 -3.24
N MET A 52 -0.11 4.29 -2.38
CA MET A 52 -1.34 4.67 -1.71
C MET A 52 -0.95 5.38 -0.42
N ASP A 53 -0.96 6.69 -0.45
CA ASP A 53 -0.62 7.55 0.68
C ASP A 53 -1.87 7.93 1.49
N SER A 54 -1.68 8.40 2.70
CA SER A 54 -2.66 9.19 3.42
C SER A 54 -2.38 10.69 3.27
N PHE A 55 -3.32 11.51 3.68
CA PHE A 55 -3.14 12.97 3.75
C PHE A 55 -1.92 13.38 4.59
N ARG A 56 -1.39 12.50 5.45
CA ARG A 56 -0.20 12.75 6.29
C ARG A 56 1.11 12.25 5.69
N THR A 57 1.08 11.31 4.75
CA THR A 57 2.29 10.67 4.22
C THR A 57 2.67 11.16 2.83
N GLN A 58 1.73 11.78 2.11
CA GLN A 58 1.92 12.18 0.72
C GLN A 58 3.10 13.14 0.50
N ALA A 59 3.27 14.11 1.39
CA ALA A 59 4.35 15.10 1.25
C ALA A 59 5.73 14.44 1.41
N ASP A 60 5.90 13.57 2.42
CA ASP A 60 7.15 12.84 2.64
C ASP A 60 7.48 11.94 1.45
N THR A 61 6.46 11.25 0.93
CA THR A 61 6.59 10.39 -0.25
C THR A 61 7.06 11.17 -1.46
N ALA A 62 6.42 12.29 -1.75
CA ALA A 62 6.79 13.16 -2.88
C ALA A 62 8.24 13.62 -2.78
N ALA A 63 8.65 14.13 -1.62
CA ALA A 63 10.01 14.62 -1.39
C ALA A 63 11.09 13.53 -1.60
N ILE A 64 10.79 12.28 -1.24
CA ILE A 64 11.71 11.16 -1.46
C ILE A 64 11.76 10.80 -2.95
N LEU A 65 10.60 10.70 -3.62
CA LEU A 65 10.52 10.30 -5.02
C LEU A 65 11.10 11.33 -6.00
N GLU A 66 11.18 12.61 -5.62
CA GLU A 66 11.88 13.63 -6.40
C GLU A 66 13.35 13.29 -6.66
N ARG A 67 13.97 12.47 -5.81
CA ARG A 67 15.35 11.98 -6.01
C ARG A 67 15.45 10.92 -7.13
N TYR A 68 14.31 10.40 -7.58
CA TYR A 68 14.20 9.33 -8.58
C TYR A 68 13.30 9.74 -9.76
N PRO A 69 13.61 10.82 -10.52
CA PRO A 69 12.76 11.30 -11.60
C PRO A 69 12.50 10.23 -12.68
N GLN A 70 13.46 9.31 -12.87
CA GLN A 70 13.35 8.20 -13.81
C GLN A 70 12.29 7.14 -13.40
N ILE A 71 11.75 7.20 -12.17
CA ILE A 71 10.69 6.27 -11.75
C ILE A 71 9.33 6.63 -12.34
N ARG A 72 9.18 7.86 -12.81
CA ARG A 72 7.94 8.31 -13.45
C ARG A 72 7.62 7.48 -14.68
N VAL A 73 6.34 7.19 -14.84
CA VAL A 73 5.76 6.67 -16.07
C VAL A 73 4.86 7.77 -16.64
N PRO A 74 4.96 8.11 -17.94
CA PRO A 74 4.12 9.13 -18.53
C PRO A 74 2.63 8.88 -18.27
N HIS A 75 1.89 9.94 -18.00
CA HIS A 75 0.46 9.94 -17.71
C HIS A 75 0.01 9.20 -16.44
N LEU A 76 0.92 8.64 -15.66
CA LEU A 76 0.59 8.09 -14.34
C LEU A 76 1.08 9.01 -13.22
N PRO A 77 0.30 9.18 -12.14
CA PRO A 77 0.73 9.86 -10.94
C PRO A 77 1.79 9.02 -10.19
N TRP A 78 2.45 9.60 -9.19
CA TRP A 78 3.33 8.85 -8.30
C TRP A 78 2.54 7.99 -7.31
N GLY A 79 1.30 8.33 -7.08
CA GLY A 79 0.42 7.66 -6.16
C GLY A 79 -0.93 8.36 -6.09
N PHE A 80 -1.72 7.93 -5.16
CA PHE A 80 -3.04 8.46 -4.86
C PHE A 80 -3.24 8.47 -3.35
N VAL A 81 -4.16 9.30 -2.89
CA VAL A 81 -4.45 9.44 -1.47
C VAL A 81 -5.67 8.59 -1.14
N GLN A 82 -5.54 7.78 -0.08
CA GLN A 82 -6.69 7.06 0.47
C GLN A 82 -7.66 8.03 1.15
N SER A 83 -8.87 7.57 1.40
CA SER A 83 -9.91 8.32 2.10
C SER A 83 -9.48 8.73 3.51
N ALA A 84 -10.21 9.65 4.11
CA ALA A 84 -10.06 10.03 5.51
C ALA A 84 -11.40 9.83 6.23
N GLU A 85 -11.34 9.27 7.43
CA GLU A 85 -12.50 9.06 8.29
C GLU A 85 -12.33 9.81 9.61
N PRO A 86 -13.42 10.36 10.19
CA PRO A 86 -13.35 10.99 11.48
C PRO A 86 -13.10 9.95 12.58
N LYS A 87 -12.24 10.27 13.53
CA LYS A 87 -12.12 9.48 14.76
C LYS A 87 -13.36 9.68 15.61
N LEU A 88 -13.79 8.61 16.26
CA LEU A 88 -14.96 8.61 17.11
C LEU A 88 -14.55 8.56 18.59
N ARG A 89 -15.29 9.25 19.43
CA ARG A 89 -15.18 9.13 20.88
C ARG A 89 -15.70 7.77 21.33
N ALA A 90 -15.03 7.15 22.30
CA ALA A 90 -15.42 5.83 22.80
C ALA A 90 -16.73 5.82 23.59
N GLU A 91 -17.09 6.99 24.17
CA GLU A 91 -18.24 7.12 25.06
C GLU A 91 -19.57 7.16 24.31
N ASP A 92 -19.63 7.84 23.17
CA ASP A 92 -20.88 8.15 22.48
C ASP A 92 -20.82 7.94 20.95
N PHE A 93 -19.65 7.51 20.43
CA PHE A 93 -19.38 7.30 19.02
C PHE A 93 -19.58 8.54 18.14
N MET A 94 -19.59 9.73 18.73
CA MET A 94 -19.59 10.98 17.97
C MET A 94 -18.19 11.34 17.49
N PRO A 95 -18.04 12.09 16.39
CA PRO A 95 -16.74 12.56 15.93
C PRO A 95 -15.98 13.32 17.03
N VAL A 96 -14.67 13.10 17.04
CA VAL A 96 -13.75 13.84 17.94
C VAL A 96 -13.68 15.29 17.46
N ASP A 97 -13.78 16.23 18.39
CA ASP A 97 -13.48 17.65 18.19
C ASP A 97 -12.20 17.97 18.97
N TRP A 98 -11.13 18.33 18.25
CA TRP A 98 -9.84 18.63 18.82
C TRP A 98 -9.25 19.93 18.25
N PRO A 99 -9.74 21.11 18.69
CA PRO A 99 -9.36 22.42 18.12
C PRO A 99 -7.87 22.74 18.20
N ALA A 100 -7.13 22.11 19.12
CA ALA A 100 -5.69 22.31 19.24
C ALA A 100 -4.89 21.76 18.04
N ASP A 101 -5.39 20.72 17.38
CA ASP A 101 -4.85 20.17 16.15
C ASP A 101 -5.94 19.37 15.40
N PRO A 102 -6.73 20.04 14.55
CA PRO A 102 -7.82 19.40 13.81
C PRO A 102 -7.37 18.24 12.92
N SER A 103 -6.08 18.17 12.54
CA SER A 103 -5.55 17.04 11.76
C SER A 103 -5.59 15.73 12.55
N LEU A 104 -5.62 15.79 13.88
CA LEU A 104 -5.71 14.60 14.74
C LEU A 104 -7.13 14.03 14.84
N GLU A 105 -8.13 14.76 14.38
CA GLU A 105 -9.54 14.30 14.35
C GLU A 105 -9.76 13.22 13.30
N TRP A 106 -8.88 13.13 12.33
CA TRP A 106 -9.00 12.23 11.17
C TRP A 106 -8.03 11.07 11.21
N CYS A 107 -8.43 9.97 10.61
CA CYS A 107 -7.56 8.81 10.40
C CYS A 107 -7.82 8.19 9.01
N PRO A 108 -6.83 7.49 8.46
CA PRO A 108 -7.05 6.69 7.27
C PRO A 108 -7.90 5.46 7.60
N PRO A 109 -8.83 5.03 6.71
CA PRO A 109 -9.74 3.91 6.95
C PRO A 109 -9.03 2.55 6.95
N GLY A 110 -7.83 2.48 6.40
CA GLY A 110 -7.04 1.25 6.33
C GLY A 110 -6.83 0.73 4.91
N HIS A 111 -6.19 -0.43 4.81
CA HIS A 111 -5.71 -0.97 3.53
C HIS A 111 -6.83 -1.37 2.56
N GLY A 112 -8.02 -1.70 3.05
CA GLY A 112 -9.18 -2.04 2.22
C GLY A 112 -9.67 -0.90 1.33
N ASP A 113 -9.36 0.32 1.69
CA ASP A 113 -9.68 1.52 0.92
C ASP A 113 -8.94 1.61 -0.42
N LEU A 114 -7.93 0.78 -0.63
CA LEU A 114 -7.21 0.66 -1.89
C LEU A 114 -8.14 0.60 -3.10
N TYR A 115 -9.18 -0.21 -3.01
CA TYR A 115 -10.09 -0.43 -4.13
C TYR A 115 -10.95 0.79 -4.42
N VAL A 116 -11.48 1.40 -3.37
CA VAL A 116 -12.33 2.59 -3.46
C VAL A 116 -11.51 3.78 -3.93
N ALA A 117 -10.42 4.11 -3.25
CA ALA A 117 -9.59 5.25 -3.59
C ALA A 117 -8.95 5.15 -4.99
N ALA A 118 -8.49 3.96 -5.41
CA ALA A 118 -7.96 3.79 -6.75
C ALA A 118 -9.04 3.95 -7.83
N HIS A 119 -10.29 3.58 -7.54
CA HIS A 119 -11.41 3.76 -8.46
C HIS A 119 -11.84 5.23 -8.53
N GLU A 120 -12.09 5.87 -7.40
CA GLU A 120 -12.58 7.25 -7.30
C GLU A 120 -11.60 8.28 -7.86
N THR A 121 -10.30 8.01 -7.74
CA THR A 121 -9.26 8.87 -8.33
C THR A 121 -9.11 8.68 -9.85
N GLY A 122 -9.86 7.76 -10.46
CA GLY A 122 -9.75 7.44 -11.89
C GLY A 122 -8.48 6.65 -12.26
N LEU A 123 -7.67 6.26 -11.26
CA LEU A 123 -6.40 5.56 -11.49
C LEU A 123 -6.62 4.20 -12.18
N VAL A 124 -7.67 3.47 -11.79
CA VAL A 124 -7.97 2.16 -12.38
C VAL A 124 -8.25 2.29 -13.88
N ASP A 125 -9.04 3.29 -14.27
CA ASP A 125 -9.39 3.51 -15.68
C ASP A 125 -8.16 3.93 -16.50
N GLU A 126 -7.31 4.79 -15.93
CA GLU A 126 -6.07 5.19 -16.57
C GLU A 126 -5.11 4.01 -16.76
N LEU A 127 -4.93 3.19 -15.74
CA LEU A 127 -4.10 1.97 -15.85
C LEU A 127 -4.63 1.01 -16.91
N ARG A 128 -5.95 0.79 -16.95
CA ARG A 128 -6.58 -0.06 -17.97
C ARG A 128 -6.42 0.51 -19.39
N ARG A 129 -6.56 1.83 -19.52
CA ARG A 129 -6.38 2.52 -20.81
C ARG A 129 -4.95 2.38 -21.34
N GLN A 130 -3.96 2.33 -20.42
CA GLN A 130 -2.56 2.08 -20.76
C GLN A 130 -2.21 0.59 -20.94
N GLY A 131 -3.17 -0.32 -20.80
CA GLY A 131 -2.99 -1.75 -21.03
C GLY A 131 -2.50 -2.55 -19.82
N TYR A 132 -2.44 -1.95 -18.63
CA TYR A 132 -2.11 -2.69 -17.41
C TYR A 132 -3.27 -3.62 -17.02
N ARG A 133 -2.95 -4.87 -16.75
CA ARG A 133 -3.94 -5.93 -16.48
C ARG A 133 -3.83 -6.48 -15.05
N LEU A 134 -2.70 -6.31 -14.42
CA LEU A 134 -2.42 -6.77 -13.07
C LEU A 134 -1.84 -5.64 -12.23
N ALA A 135 -2.14 -5.66 -10.95
CA ALA A 135 -1.48 -4.84 -9.94
C ALA A 135 -0.89 -5.74 -8.86
N PHE A 136 0.39 -5.63 -8.61
CA PHE A 136 1.03 -6.19 -7.43
C PHE A 136 0.88 -5.19 -6.28
N VAL A 137 0.34 -5.65 -5.16
CA VAL A 137 0.08 -4.81 -3.98
C VAL A 137 0.85 -5.34 -2.79
N SER A 138 1.55 -4.49 -2.09
CA SER A 138 2.24 -4.85 -0.83
C SER A 138 2.41 -3.66 0.10
N ASN A 139 2.70 -3.91 1.37
CA ASN A 139 3.01 -2.86 2.32
C ASN A 139 4.31 -2.13 1.95
N GLY A 140 4.34 -0.82 2.20
CA GLY A 140 5.51 0.02 1.95
C GLY A 140 6.71 -0.29 2.85
N ASP A 141 6.49 -0.89 4.01
CA ASP A 141 7.53 -1.32 4.94
C ASP A 141 7.97 -2.79 4.74
N ASN A 142 7.41 -3.48 3.75
CA ASN A 142 7.83 -4.84 3.39
C ASN A 142 8.76 -4.83 2.16
N LEU A 143 10.06 -4.78 2.39
CA LEU A 143 11.07 -4.80 1.33
C LEU A 143 11.24 -6.16 0.67
N GLY A 144 10.85 -7.24 1.35
CA GLY A 144 10.87 -8.60 0.82
C GLY A 144 9.76 -8.88 -0.20
N ALA A 145 8.68 -8.11 -0.18
CA ALA A 145 7.59 -8.25 -1.14
C ALA A 145 7.97 -7.59 -2.47
N THR A 146 8.48 -8.38 -3.40
CA THR A 146 8.88 -7.96 -4.74
C THR A 146 7.91 -8.49 -5.79
N CYS A 147 7.74 -7.73 -6.87
CA CYS A 147 6.89 -8.15 -7.98
C CYS A 147 7.58 -9.28 -8.76
N ASP A 148 7.02 -10.49 -8.65
CA ASP A 148 7.52 -11.66 -9.36
C ASP A 148 6.81 -11.81 -10.72
N PRO A 149 7.54 -11.75 -11.84
CA PRO A 149 6.96 -11.90 -13.17
C PRO A 149 6.39 -13.29 -13.45
N ASP A 150 6.92 -14.35 -12.83
CA ASP A 150 6.44 -15.71 -13.03
C ASP A 150 5.05 -15.89 -12.38
N ILE A 151 4.86 -15.32 -11.17
CA ILE A 151 3.53 -15.28 -10.52
C ILE A 151 2.56 -14.45 -11.37
N ALA A 152 2.99 -13.32 -11.89
CA ALA A 152 2.17 -12.47 -12.75
C ALA A 152 1.76 -13.20 -14.05
N ALA A 153 2.70 -13.88 -14.70
CA ALA A 153 2.45 -14.68 -15.89
C ALA A 153 1.47 -15.83 -15.62
N TRP A 154 1.69 -16.55 -14.52
CA TRP A 154 0.81 -17.64 -14.08
C TRP A 154 -0.62 -17.13 -13.82
N THR A 155 -0.75 -16.00 -13.14
CA THR A 155 -2.05 -15.38 -12.82
C THR A 155 -2.83 -15.07 -14.11
N LEU A 156 -2.16 -14.47 -15.10
CA LEU A 156 -2.78 -14.16 -16.40
C LEU A 156 -3.14 -15.41 -17.19
N ALA A 157 -2.25 -16.40 -17.23
CA ALA A 157 -2.45 -17.63 -18.00
C ALA A 157 -3.63 -18.46 -17.45
N ASN A 158 -3.87 -18.41 -16.15
CA ASN A 158 -4.95 -19.17 -15.50
C ASN A 158 -6.25 -18.36 -15.31
N GLY A 159 -6.30 -17.10 -15.74
CA GLY A 159 -7.48 -16.24 -15.62
C GLY A 159 -7.88 -15.97 -14.15
N VAL A 160 -6.91 -15.98 -13.25
CA VAL A 160 -7.17 -15.78 -11.81
C VAL A 160 -7.30 -14.29 -11.52
N ASN A 161 -8.38 -13.91 -10.81
CA ASN A 161 -8.66 -12.51 -10.51
C ASN A 161 -7.94 -12.00 -9.26
N TYR A 162 -7.52 -12.87 -8.36
CA TYR A 162 -6.85 -12.52 -7.11
C TYR A 162 -5.90 -13.62 -6.66
N VAL A 163 -4.68 -13.23 -6.36
CA VAL A 163 -3.65 -14.12 -5.79
C VAL A 163 -3.14 -13.50 -4.50
N ALA A 164 -3.13 -14.27 -3.43
CA ALA A 164 -2.52 -13.86 -2.17
C ALA A 164 -1.25 -14.69 -1.94
N GLU A 165 -0.12 -14.01 -1.82
CA GLU A 165 1.12 -14.61 -1.36
C GLU A 165 1.08 -14.68 0.16
N VAL A 166 1.26 -15.86 0.70
CA VAL A 166 1.21 -16.13 2.13
C VAL A 166 2.44 -16.89 2.59
N CYS A 167 2.81 -16.74 3.85
CA CYS A 167 3.89 -17.49 4.48
C CYS A 167 3.36 -18.32 5.66
N GLU A 168 4.09 -19.34 6.03
CA GLU A 168 3.81 -20.07 7.26
C GLU A 168 3.99 -19.15 8.47
N ARG A 169 3.04 -19.27 9.41
CA ARG A 169 3.05 -18.48 10.63
C ARG A 169 4.14 -18.97 11.59
N THR A 170 4.94 -18.03 12.08
CA THR A 170 5.95 -18.29 13.10
C THR A 170 5.51 -17.78 14.48
N VAL A 171 6.28 -18.10 15.51
CA VAL A 171 6.04 -17.59 16.88
C VAL A 171 6.12 -16.07 16.99
N ASN A 172 6.76 -15.41 16.02
CA ASN A 172 6.88 -13.95 15.96
C ASN A 172 5.65 -13.29 15.30
N ASP A 173 4.84 -14.05 14.56
CA ASP A 173 3.69 -13.56 13.81
C ASP A 173 2.42 -13.57 14.68
N ARG A 174 2.50 -12.92 15.85
CA ARG A 174 1.36 -12.86 16.79
C ARG A 174 0.22 -11.99 16.28
N LYS A 175 0.52 -11.02 15.40
CA LYS A 175 -0.45 -10.15 14.74
C LYS A 175 -0.41 -10.44 13.24
N GLY A 176 -1.56 -10.59 12.63
CA GLY A 176 -1.66 -10.81 11.18
C GLY A 176 -2.97 -11.48 10.82
N GLY A 177 -3.32 -11.37 9.54
CA GLY A 177 -4.44 -12.09 8.97
C GLY A 177 -4.10 -13.55 8.72
N HIS A 178 -5.12 -14.38 8.61
CA HIS A 178 -5.02 -15.75 8.15
C HIS A 178 -6.20 -16.08 7.22
N LEU A 179 -6.03 -17.10 6.43
CA LEU A 179 -7.09 -17.59 5.58
C LEU A 179 -8.00 -18.54 6.38
N ALA A 180 -9.29 -18.38 6.19
CA ALA A 180 -10.30 -19.25 6.79
C ALA A 180 -11.38 -19.58 5.76
N VAL A 181 -12.06 -20.70 5.96
CA VAL A 181 -13.25 -21.06 5.17
C VAL A 181 -14.49 -20.59 5.92
N ARG A 182 -15.27 -19.73 5.31
CA ARG A 182 -16.53 -19.26 5.87
C ARG A 182 -17.55 -20.39 5.84
N ARG A 183 -18.09 -20.74 7.01
CA ARG A 183 -19.00 -21.92 7.14
C ARG A 183 -20.32 -21.78 6.38
N SER A 184 -20.81 -20.55 6.19
CA SER A 184 -22.11 -20.30 5.58
C SER A 184 -22.15 -20.58 4.06
N ASP A 185 -21.03 -20.43 3.35
CA ASP A 185 -20.97 -20.52 1.89
C ASP A 185 -19.71 -21.20 1.34
N GLY A 186 -18.84 -21.69 2.21
CA GLY A 186 -17.60 -22.37 1.82
C GLY A 186 -16.53 -21.49 1.20
N ARG A 187 -16.69 -20.16 1.18
CA ARG A 187 -15.70 -19.26 0.58
C ARG A 187 -14.48 -19.10 1.47
N ILE A 188 -13.33 -19.02 0.81
CA ILE A 188 -12.09 -18.62 1.47
C ILE A 188 -12.16 -17.11 1.70
N VAL A 189 -11.92 -16.72 2.94
CA VAL A 189 -11.90 -15.32 3.37
C VAL A 189 -10.63 -15.02 4.14
N SER A 190 -10.15 -13.80 4.04
CA SER A 190 -9.09 -13.31 4.91
C SER A 190 -9.71 -12.84 6.23
N VAL A 191 -9.18 -13.33 7.33
CA VAL A 191 -9.58 -12.94 8.68
C VAL A 191 -8.44 -12.17 9.32
N SER A 192 -8.68 -10.91 9.64
CA SER A 192 -7.75 -10.12 10.45
C SER A 192 -7.88 -10.53 11.92
N TYR A 193 -6.75 -10.78 12.55
CA TYR A 193 -6.72 -11.05 13.99
C TYR A 193 -6.80 -9.71 14.73
N THR A 194 -8.00 -9.27 14.99
CA THR A 194 -8.26 -8.28 16.02
C THR A 194 -8.74 -9.02 17.26
N HIS A 195 -8.07 -8.82 18.35
CA HIS A 195 -8.18 -9.38 19.69
C HIS A 195 -9.53 -9.96 20.09
#